data_051b74a8fad1df01d21f9da06c861ffe
#
_entry.id   051b74a8fad1df01d21f9da06c861ffe
#
_cell.length_a   1.000
_cell.length_b   1.000
_cell.length_c   1.000
_cell.angle_alpha   90.00
_cell.angle_beta   90.00
_cell.angle_gamma   90.00
#
_symmetry.space_group_name_H-M   'P 1'
#
loop_
_entity.id
_entity.type
_entity.pdbx_description
1 polymer ?
#
loop_
_entity_poly.entity_id
_entity_poly.type
_entity_poly.pdbx_seq_one_letter_code
_entity_poly.pdbx_strand_id
1 'polypeptide(L)'
;MFSRKKTPARRLIEASKELAKLLRHEKDRLSAANLGRLEEGIAELKRVAAGRPTEEEASRHMARAEKLYGELAPRVRHPSIAENVDVILVAVVVALGIRSYFLQPFKIPTNSMFPTLRGVVVSKLESEKDIPNPVQRVAEAIFCGRAYLDFELPAGAQVMPHHCQSKGIFFLKRLHLVYEAGGAFQTKSLATEATFDDLDRGVGLLARSMEERAAHERSARRILARVDTGDHLFVNKVAYHFSRPQRGDSFVFRTTGLKTSYNLGRDPRDGSQYYIKRCVGTPGDVMRVDPPRLLIGGQEAKEPEMRRVFSGQPGYNGYSNRPANGPPFRFLGTPEDTYALPPDGYWAMGDNSFNSQDSRQWGHVPLENVVGKALIIYYPFNRKFWLIE
;
A
#
# COMPACT_ATOMS: atom_id res chain seq x y z
N MET A 1 -27.06 37.79 14.25
CA MET A 1 -26.75 38.00 12.85
C MET A 1 -28.06 37.98 12.07
N PHE A 2 -28.52 39.13 11.57
CA PHE A 2 -29.87 39.34 11.04
C PHE A 2 -30.05 38.56 9.72
N SER A 3 -30.92 37.53 9.74
CA SER A 3 -31.39 36.88 8.52
C SER A 3 -32.30 37.87 7.76
N ARG A 4 -31.77 38.48 6.70
CA ARG A 4 -32.59 39.27 5.77
C ARG A 4 -33.67 38.37 5.17
N LYS A 5 -34.95 38.58 5.51
CA LYS A 5 -36.08 37.91 4.84
C LYS A 5 -35.91 38.09 3.33
N LYS A 6 -35.85 37.01 2.58
CA LYS A 6 -35.71 37.03 1.11
C LYS A 6 -36.93 37.74 0.50
N THR A 7 -36.73 38.62 -0.48
CA THR A 7 -37.81 39.27 -1.20
C THR A 7 -38.69 38.25 -1.94
N PRO A 8 -40.01 38.56 -2.16
CA PRO A 8 -40.94 37.69 -2.88
C PRO A 8 -40.39 37.21 -4.22
N ALA A 9 -39.82 38.13 -5.02
CA ALA A 9 -39.18 37.81 -6.31
C ALA A 9 -38.03 36.81 -6.18
N ARG A 10 -37.20 36.99 -5.15
CA ARG A 10 -36.04 36.09 -4.94
C ARG A 10 -36.47 34.66 -4.56
N ARG A 11 -37.55 34.52 -3.79
CA ARG A 11 -38.12 33.18 -3.45
C ARG A 11 -38.64 32.47 -4.71
N LEU A 12 -39.34 33.18 -5.62
CA LEU A 12 -39.82 32.63 -6.89
C LEU A 12 -38.64 32.20 -7.81
N ILE A 13 -37.59 32.99 -7.85
CA ILE A 13 -36.36 32.62 -8.62
C ILE A 13 -35.73 31.34 -8.04
N GLU A 14 -35.67 31.22 -6.72
CA GLU A 14 -35.12 29.99 -6.10
C GLU A 14 -36.01 28.78 -6.42
N ALA A 15 -37.33 28.90 -6.32
CA ALA A 15 -38.25 27.83 -6.70
C ALA A 15 -38.13 27.47 -8.19
N SER A 16 -37.94 28.44 -9.07
CA SER A 16 -37.72 28.17 -10.50
C SER A 16 -36.41 27.38 -10.73
N LYS A 17 -35.36 27.62 -9.92
CA LYS A 17 -34.08 26.86 -9.99
C LYS A 17 -34.29 25.42 -9.52
N GLU A 18 -35.07 25.20 -8.46
CA GLU A 18 -35.35 23.83 -7.98
C GLU A 18 -36.15 23.02 -9.01
N LEU A 19 -37.21 23.62 -9.64
CA LEU A 19 -37.89 22.95 -10.74
C LEU A 19 -37.00 22.71 -11.96
N ALA A 20 -36.10 23.64 -12.28
CA ALA A 20 -35.12 23.44 -13.36
C ALA A 20 -34.11 22.36 -13.05
N LYS A 21 -33.75 22.18 -11.78
CA LYS A 21 -32.94 21.07 -11.31
C LYS A 21 -33.65 19.74 -11.49
N LEU A 22 -34.91 19.66 -11.06
CA LEU A 22 -35.77 18.49 -11.25
C LEU A 22 -35.89 18.12 -12.73
N LEU A 23 -36.15 19.11 -13.61
CA LEU A 23 -36.25 18.92 -15.05
C LEU A 23 -34.97 18.28 -15.62
N ARG A 24 -33.80 18.76 -15.22
CA ARG A 24 -32.49 18.23 -15.70
C ARG A 24 -32.22 16.82 -15.20
N HIS A 25 -32.56 16.51 -13.96
CA HIS A 25 -32.26 15.21 -13.36
C HIS A 25 -33.24 14.11 -13.80
N GLU A 26 -34.51 14.47 -14.04
CA GLU A 26 -35.57 13.52 -14.37
C GLU A 26 -35.97 13.51 -15.85
N LYS A 27 -35.24 14.22 -16.71
CA LYS A 27 -35.56 14.38 -18.13
C LYS A 27 -35.82 13.04 -18.84
N ASP A 28 -35.01 12.04 -18.53
CA ASP A 28 -35.11 10.72 -19.20
C ASP A 28 -36.19 9.81 -18.58
N ARG A 29 -36.79 10.21 -17.44
CA ARG A 29 -37.76 9.40 -16.69
C ARG A 29 -39.19 9.95 -16.76
N LEU A 30 -39.34 11.24 -17.03
CA LEU A 30 -40.62 11.88 -17.12
C LEU A 30 -41.22 11.83 -18.53
N SER A 31 -42.55 11.70 -18.62
CA SER A 31 -43.25 11.81 -19.89
C SER A 31 -43.13 13.20 -20.50
N ALA A 32 -43.27 13.32 -21.83
CA ALA A 32 -43.25 14.62 -22.53
C ALA A 32 -44.24 15.62 -21.98
N ALA A 33 -45.44 15.16 -21.57
CA ALA A 33 -46.47 16.02 -20.92
C ALA A 33 -45.97 16.58 -19.58
N ASN A 34 -45.28 15.78 -18.76
CA ASN A 34 -44.75 16.20 -17.46
C ASN A 34 -43.54 17.12 -17.60
N LEU A 35 -42.71 16.90 -18.62
CA LEU A 35 -41.61 17.81 -18.96
C LEU A 35 -42.16 19.19 -19.37
N GLY A 36 -43.20 19.24 -20.23
CA GLY A 36 -43.87 20.48 -20.59
C GLY A 36 -44.42 21.23 -19.39
N ARG A 37 -45.10 20.53 -18.44
CA ARG A 37 -45.58 21.14 -17.19
C ARG A 37 -44.47 21.76 -16.34
N LEU A 38 -43.29 21.12 -16.27
CA LEU A 38 -42.13 21.69 -15.56
C LEU A 38 -41.57 22.93 -16.26
N GLU A 39 -41.43 22.90 -17.59
CA GLU A 39 -40.98 24.02 -18.39
C GLU A 39 -41.93 25.25 -18.25
N GLU A 40 -43.24 25.01 -18.35
CA GLU A 40 -44.22 26.05 -18.15
C GLU A 40 -44.19 26.64 -16.73
N GLY A 41 -44.09 25.78 -15.70
CA GLY A 41 -43.96 26.20 -14.31
C GLY A 41 -42.72 27.04 -14.06
N ILE A 42 -41.57 26.66 -14.65
CA ILE A 42 -40.33 27.42 -14.55
C ILE A 42 -40.47 28.80 -15.26
N ALA A 43 -41.09 28.83 -16.44
CA ALA A 43 -41.31 30.06 -17.19
C ALA A 43 -42.27 31.02 -16.47
N GLU A 44 -43.33 30.48 -15.89
CA GLU A 44 -44.30 31.24 -15.09
C GLU A 44 -43.64 31.89 -13.86
N LEU A 45 -42.88 31.11 -13.06
CA LEU A 45 -42.16 31.61 -11.89
C LEU A 45 -41.20 32.75 -12.24
N LYS A 46 -40.45 32.62 -13.33
CA LYS A 46 -39.51 33.66 -13.79
C LYS A 46 -40.23 34.91 -14.25
N ARG A 47 -41.34 34.76 -14.97
CA ARG A 47 -42.16 35.89 -15.44
C ARG A 47 -42.74 36.67 -14.28
N VAL A 48 -43.35 35.98 -13.30
CA VAL A 48 -43.91 36.63 -12.12
C VAL A 48 -42.82 37.29 -11.27
N ALA A 49 -41.66 36.64 -11.10
CA ALA A 49 -40.56 37.25 -10.39
C ALA A 49 -40.05 38.57 -11.01
N ALA A 50 -40.09 38.69 -12.34
CA ALA A 50 -39.68 39.90 -13.06
C ALA A 50 -40.69 41.05 -12.86
N GLY A 51 -41.99 40.76 -12.60
CA GLY A 51 -43.08 41.75 -12.43
C GLY A 51 -43.15 42.41 -11.06
N ARG A 52 -42.17 42.22 -10.15
CA ARG A 52 -42.18 42.72 -8.76
C ARG A 52 -43.42 42.24 -7.98
N PRO A 53 -43.57 40.93 -7.76
CA PRO A 53 -44.79 40.35 -7.17
C PRO A 53 -45.05 40.83 -5.73
N THR A 54 -46.28 40.87 -5.38
CA THR A 54 -46.72 41.05 -3.99
C THR A 54 -46.45 39.76 -3.19
N GLU A 55 -46.49 39.85 -1.87
CA GLU A 55 -46.29 38.69 -0.99
C GLU A 55 -47.32 37.59 -1.22
N GLU A 56 -48.57 38.01 -1.49
CA GLU A 56 -49.71 37.10 -1.74
C GLU A 56 -49.55 36.37 -3.09
N GLU A 57 -49.16 37.08 -4.14
CA GLU A 57 -48.87 36.49 -5.46
C GLU A 57 -47.72 35.50 -5.39
N ALA A 58 -46.64 35.90 -4.72
CA ALA A 58 -45.49 35.00 -4.54
C ALA A 58 -45.88 33.73 -3.79
N SER A 59 -46.68 33.86 -2.72
CA SER A 59 -47.12 32.70 -1.94
C SER A 59 -47.99 31.74 -2.77
N ARG A 60 -48.90 32.30 -3.61
CA ARG A 60 -49.74 31.49 -4.50
C ARG A 60 -48.96 30.71 -5.53
N HIS A 61 -47.94 31.35 -6.17
CA HIS A 61 -47.12 30.70 -7.16
C HIS A 61 -46.11 29.71 -6.53
N MET A 62 -45.65 30.00 -5.32
CA MET A 62 -44.85 29.04 -4.55
C MET A 62 -45.64 27.76 -4.23
N ALA A 63 -46.89 27.88 -3.75
CA ALA A 63 -47.73 26.72 -3.47
C ALA A 63 -47.98 25.85 -4.72
N ARG A 64 -48.13 26.49 -5.90
CA ARG A 64 -48.21 25.75 -7.17
C ARG A 64 -46.91 25.02 -7.52
N ALA A 65 -45.76 25.67 -7.34
CA ALA A 65 -44.47 25.09 -7.60
C ALA A 65 -44.19 23.92 -6.67
N GLU A 66 -44.50 24.03 -5.38
CA GLU A 66 -44.37 22.96 -4.40
C GLU A 66 -45.25 21.74 -4.75
N LYS A 67 -46.50 22.00 -5.16
CA LYS A 67 -47.39 20.93 -5.62
C LYS A 67 -46.83 20.21 -6.84
N LEU A 68 -46.40 20.98 -7.84
CA LEU A 68 -45.79 20.42 -9.06
C LEU A 68 -44.55 19.61 -8.76
N TYR A 69 -43.68 20.10 -7.88
CA TYR A 69 -42.52 19.41 -7.39
C TYR A 69 -42.90 18.10 -6.68
N GLY A 70 -43.86 18.16 -5.75
CA GLY A 70 -44.30 16.98 -4.99
C GLY A 70 -44.97 15.88 -5.85
N GLU A 71 -45.61 16.29 -6.98
CA GLU A 71 -46.19 15.35 -7.94
C GLU A 71 -45.13 14.64 -8.80
N LEU A 72 -44.10 15.37 -9.23
CA LEU A 72 -43.16 14.92 -10.25
C LEU A 72 -41.79 14.52 -9.70
N ALA A 73 -41.44 14.93 -8.48
CA ALA A 73 -40.20 14.52 -7.85
C ALA A 73 -40.21 13.02 -7.52
N PRO A 74 -39.10 12.33 -7.71
CA PRO A 74 -39.00 10.91 -7.38
C PRO A 74 -39.24 10.73 -5.87
N ARG A 75 -40.13 9.80 -5.54
CA ARG A 75 -40.38 9.43 -4.13
C ARG A 75 -39.23 8.55 -3.66
N VAL A 76 -38.19 9.16 -3.12
CA VAL A 76 -37.09 8.42 -2.47
C VAL A 76 -37.60 7.87 -1.15
N ARG A 77 -37.71 6.55 -1.04
CA ARG A 77 -38.28 5.85 0.13
C ARG A 77 -37.50 6.14 1.42
N HIS A 78 -36.20 6.43 1.29
CA HIS A 78 -35.28 6.80 2.36
C HIS A 78 -34.28 7.86 1.85
N PRO A 79 -34.62 9.14 1.84
CA PRO A 79 -33.78 10.21 1.28
C PRO A 79 -32.42 10.30 1.95
N SER A 80 -32.36 10.11 3.27
CA SER A 80 -31.10 10.11 4.02
C SER A 80 -30.14 8.94 3.63
N ILE A 81 -30.70 7.79 3.31
CA ILE A 81 -29.89 6.63 2.85
C ILE A 81 -29.38 6.89 1.43
N ALA A 82 -30.23 7.40 0.54
CA ALA A 82 -29.82 7.71 -0.83
C ALA A 82 -28.73 8.78 -0.86
N GLU A 83 -28.86 9.83 -0.07
CA GLU A 83 -27.88 10.90 0.04
C GLU A 83 -26.54 10.38 0.59
N ASN A 84 -26.56 9.52 1.61
CA ASN A 84 -25.35 8.88 2.14
C ASN A 84 -24.69 7.95 1.12
N VAL A 85 -25.48 7.21 0.34
CA VAL A 85 -24.96 6.33 -0.73
C VAL A 85 -24.27 7.16 -1.82
N ASP A 86 -24.85 8.28 -2.24
CA ASP A 86 -24.26 9.18 -3.22
C ASP A 86 -22.92 9.76 -2.71
N VAL A 87 -22.89 10.22 -1.46
CA VAL A 87 -21.65 10.73 -0.83
C VAL A 87 -20.57 9.65 -0.78
N ILE A 88 -20.92 8.43 -0.35
CA ILE A 88 -19.99 7.30 -0.30
C ILE A 88 -19.50 6.95 -1.70
N LEU A 89 -20.39 6.90 -2.70
CA LEU A 89 -20.02 6.59 -4.08
C LEU A 89 -19.02 7.59 -4.63
N VAL A 90 -19.29 8.90 -4.46
CA VAL A 90 -18.38 9.97 -4.89
C VAL A 90 -17.04 9.84 -4.16
N ALA A 91 -17.04 9.62 -2.85
CA ALA A 91 -15.82 9.44 -2.06
C ALA A 91 -14.98 8.24 -2.57
N VAL A 92 -15.65 7.12 -2.86
CA VAL A 92 -14.99 5.91 -3.41
C VAL A 92 -14.39 6.19 -4.79
N VAL A 93 -15.12 6.83 -5.69
CA VAL A 93 -14.63 7.18 -7.05
C VAL A 93 -13.41 8.11 -6.96
N VAL A 94 -13.48 9.13 -6.11
CA VAL A 94 -12.35 10.07 -5.89
C VAL A 94 -11.15 9.34 -5.28
N ALA A 95 -11.37 8.50 -4.26
CA ALA A 95 -10.31 7.74 -3.61
C ALA A 95 -9.63 6.76 -4.59
N LEU A 96 -10.41 6.06 -5.41
CA LEU A 96 -9.89 5.17 -6.46
C LEU A 96 -9.13 5.96 -7.53
N GLY A 97 -9.61 7.14 -7.92
CA GLY A 97 -8.91 8.03 -8.84
C GLY A 97 -7.55 8.48 -8.29
N ILE A 98 -7.53 8.96 -7.04
CA ILE A 98 -6.28 9.35 -6.37
C ILE A 98 -5.31 8.16 -6.31
N ARG A 99 -5.79 6.99 -5.87
CA ARG A 99 -4.99 5.76 -5.79
C ARG A 99 -4.44 5.33 -7.16
N SER A 100 -5.24 5.43 -8.21
CA SER A 100 -4.85 4.95 -9.54
C SER A 100 -3.82 5.85 -10.22
N TYR A 101 -3.93 7.16 -10.05
CA TYR A 101 -3.16 8.13 -10.82
C TYR A 101 -2.09 8.88 -10.01
N PHE A 102 -2.28 9.10 -8.71
CA PHE A 102 -1.43 9.99 -7.93
C PHE A 102 -0.63 9.27 -6.84
N LEU A 103 -1.30 8.74 -5.84
CA LEU A 103 -0.68 8.18 -4.65
C LEU A 103 -1.18 6.76 -4.39
N GLN A 104 -0.28 5.80 -4.49
CA GLN A 104 -0.60 4.41 -4.22
C GLN A 104 -0.02 3.97 -2.88
N PRO A 105 -0.86 3.42 -1.95
CA PRO A 105 -0.35 2.82 -0.72
C PRO A 105 0.32 1.48 -1.03
N PHE A 106 1.50 1.27 -0.45
CA PHE A 106 2.25 0.03 -0.45
C PHE A 106 2.63 -0.39 0.95
N LYS A 107 2.76 -1.67 1.15
CA LYS A 107 3.30 -2.28 2.36
C LYS A 107 4.61 -2.99 2.02
N ILE A 108 5.62 -2.84 2.88
CA ILE A 108 6.93 -3.44 2.72
C ILE A 108 6.95 -4.82 3.41
N PRO A 109 7.02 -5.91 2.66
CA PRO A 109 7.00 -7.25 3.26
C PRO A 109 8.39 -7.70 3.71
N THR A 110 9.48 -7.23 3.07
CA THR A 110 10.83 -7.76 3.24
C THR A 110 11.81 -6.71 3.76
N ASN A 111 12.90 -7.15 4.37
CA ASN A 111 13.94 -6.29 4.93
C ASN A 111 15.07 -5.94 3.94
N SER A 112 14.84 -6.02 2.64
CA SER A 112 15.87 -5.71 1.63
C SER A 112 16.30 -4.24 1.60
N MET A 113 15.48 -3.35 2.13
CA MET A 113 15.76 -1.90 2.27
C MET A 113 16.04 -1.49 3.72
N PHE A 114 16.22 -2.47 4.63
CA PHE A 114 16.57 -2.18 6.03
C PHE A 114 17.94 -1.49 6.11
N PRO A 115 18.13 -0.53 6.99
CA PRO A 115 17.21 0.01 8.01
C PRO A 115 16.32 1.16 7.51
N THR A 116 16.49 1.63 6.26
CA THR A 116 15.71 2.73 5.69
C THR A 116 14.22 2.40 5.68
N LEU A 117 13.85 1.25 5.13
CA LEU A 117 12.49 0.70 5.18
C LEU A 117 12.53 -0.67 5.83
N ARG A 118 11.57 -0.91 6.75
CA ARG A 118 11.46 -2.18 7.46
C ARG A 118 10.37 -3.05 6.86
N GLY A 119 10.69 -4.31 6.64
CA GLY A 119 9.72 -5.35 6.38
C GLY A 119 9.09 -5.90 7.66
N VAL A 120 8.38 -7.01 7.52
CA VAL A 120 7.88 -7.77 8.68
C VAL A 120 9.05 -8.34 9.47
N VAL A 121 9.03 -8.15 10.78
CA VAL A 121 10.06 -8.66 11.69
C VAL A 121 9.41 -9.52 12.77
N VAL A 122 9.94 -10.71 12.95
CA VAL A 122 9.54 -11.61 14.04
C VAL A 122 10.67 -11.67 15.07
N SER A 123 10.32 -11.45 16.33
CA SER A 123 11.25 -11.54 17.46
C SER A 123 10.75 -12.56 18.45
N LYS A 124 11.61 -13.49 18.86
CA LYS A 124 11.34 -14.43 19.92
C LYS A 124 11.18 -13.69 21.25
N LEU A 125 10.22 -14.11 22.06
CA LEU A 125 10.06 -13.66 23.44
C LEU A 125 10.57 -14.74 24.38
N GLU A 126 11.21 -14.33 25.45
CA GLU A 126 11.81 -15.24 26.43
C GLU A 126 10.79 -15.73 27.46
N SER A 127 9.75 -14.94 27.73
CA SER A 127 8.78 -15.19 28.77
C SER A 127 7.38 -14.71 28.39
N GLU A 128 6.34 -15.35 28.97
CA GLU A 128 4.97 -14.85 28.90
C GLU A 128 4.81 -13.44 29.48
N LYS A 129 5.67 -13.05 30.40
CA LYS A 129 5.66 -11.70 31.01
C LYS A 129 6.00 -10.60 29.99
N ASP A 130 6.64 -10.99 28.87
CA ASP A 130 6.96 -10.08 27.79
C ASP A 130 5.74 -9.81 26.89
N ILE A 131 4.67 -10.59 27.08
CA ILE A 131 3.38 -10.36 26.39
C ILE A 131 2.57 -9.35 27.19
N PRO A 132 2.28 -8.16 26.64
CA PRO A 132 1.52 -7.14 27.34
C PRO A 132 0.08 -7.58 27.66
N ASN A 133 -0.56 -6.85 28.56
CA ASN A 133 -1.97 -7.06 28.85
C ASN A 133 -2.86 -6.81 27.61
N PRO A 134 -4.10 -7.32 27.57
CA PRO A 134 -4.96 -7.23 26.40
C PRO A 134 -5.19 -5.79 25.87
N VAL A 135 -5.33 -4.83 26.75
CA VAL A 135 -5.54 -3.41 26.37
C VAL A 135 -4.31 -2.86 25.67
N GLN A 136 -3.13 -3.09 26.23
CA GLN A 136 -1.87 -2.68 25.65
C GLN A 136 -1.61 -3.38 24.31
N ARG A 137 -1.94 -4.68 24.19
CA ARG A 137 -1.84 -5.42 22.91
C ARG A 137 -2.67 -4.79 21.81
N VAL A 138 -3.90 -4.36 22.13
CA VAL A 138 -4.76 -3.65 21.17
C VAL A 138 -4.15 -2.29 20.78
N ALA A 139 -3.68 -1.54 21.78
CA ALA A 139 -3.01 -0.26 21.51
C ALA A 139 -1.75 -0.45 20.63
N GLU A 140 -0.90 -1.42 20.94
CA GLU A 140 0.29 -1.71 20.14
C GLU A 140 -0.04 -2.22 18.74
N ALA A 141 -1.12 -2.99 18.57
CA ALA A 141 -1.60 -3.41 17.26
C ALA A 141 -2.03 -2.21 16.40
N ILE A 142 -2.72 -1.24 17.00
CA ILE A 142 -3.22 -0.06 16.29
C ILE A 142 -2.09 0.94 16.00
N PHE A 143 -1.26 1.27 16.97
CA PHE A 143 -0.26 2.34 16.83
C PHE A 143 1.10 1.86 16.35
N CYS A 144 1.51 0.65 16.74
CA CYS A 144 2.83 0.10 16.43
C CYS A 144 2.81 -1.03 15.40
N GLY A 145 1.63 -1.50 14.98
CA GLY A 145 1.52 -2.63 14.07
C GLY A 145 2.08 -3.92 14.66
N ARG A 146 1.90 -4.16 15.96
CA ARG A 146 2.44 -5.32 16.67
C ARG A 146 1.39 -6.38 16.90
N ALA A 147 1.77 -7.63 16.69
CA ALA A 147 0.99 -8.79 17.07
C ALA A 147 1.84 -9.71 17.95
N TYR A 148 1.18 -10.49 18.79
CA TYR A 148 1.81 -11.46 19.66
C TYR A 148 1.30 -12.85 19.36
N LEU A 149 2.22 -13.80 19.21
CA LEU A 149 1.92 -15.19 18.94
C LEU A 149 2.33 -16.03 20.17
N ASP A 150 1.45 -16.92 20.56
CA ASP A 150 1.65 -17.92 21.58
C ASP A 150 1.07 -19.23 21.06
N PHE A 151 1.93 -20.19 20.77
CA PHE A 151 1.50 -21.49 20.30
C PHE A 151 2.50 -22.57 20.64
N GLU A 152 2.01 -23.81 20.69
CA GLU A 152 2.80 -24.97 21.03
C GLU A 152 2.88 -25.92 19.83
N LEU A 153 4.05 -26.47 19.61
CA LEU A 153 4.30 -27.62 18.73
C LEU A 153 4.57 -28.86 19.60
N PRO A 154 3.92 -29.98 19.33
CA PRO A 154 4.14 -31.21 20.11
C PRO A 154 5.56 -31.76 19.95
N ALA A 155 5.98 -32.64 20.87
CA ALA A 155 7.26 -33.34 20.76
C ALA A 155 7.31 -34.14 19.45
N GLY A 156 8.47 -34.11 18.77
CA GLY A 156 8.66 -34.76 17.48
C GLY A 156 7.97 -34.09 16.30
N ALA A 157 7.34 -32.91 16.48
CA ALA A 157 6.73 -32.20 15.38
C ALA A 157 7.78 -31.73 14.37
N GLN A 158 7.66 -32.16 13.12
CA GLN A 158 8.47 -31.74 12.00
C GLN A 158 7.68 -30.79 11.13
N VAL A 159 8.09 -29.53 11.08
CA VAL A 159 7.40 -28.51 10.26
C VAL A 159 7.71 -28.74 8.78
N MET A 160 6.67 -28.65 7.94
CA MET A 160 6.73 -28.86 6.50
C MET A 160 6.68 -27.52 5.73
N PRO A 161 7.81 -26.87 5.44
CA PRO A 161 7.86 -25.51 4.86
C PRO A 161 7.05 -25.37 3.60
N HIS A 162 7.17 -26.34 2.69
CA HIS A 162 6.50 -26.31 1.38
C HIS A 162 4.96 -26.43 1.45
N HIS A 163 4.43 -26.87 2.58
CA HIS A 163 2.98 -26.98 2.80
C HIS A 163 2.41 -25.79 3.58
N CYS A 164 3.27 -24.95 4.17
CA CYS A 164 2.85 -23.78 4.91
C CYS A 164 2.36 -22.68 3.94
N GLN A 165 1.17 -22.14 4.19
CA GLN A 165 0.55 -21.13 3.32
C GLN A 165 -0.03 -19.99 4.12
N SER A 166 0.21 -18.76 3.65
CA SER A 166 -0.47 -17.57 4.16
C SER A 166 -1.74 -17.32 3.36
N LYS A 167 -2.89 -17.26 4.02
CA LYS A 167 -4.21 -17.00 3.41
C LYS A 167 -4.89 -15.81 4.07
N GLY A 168 -5.76 -15.12 3.31
CA GLY A 168 -6.51 -13.98 3.81
C GLY A 168 -6.07 -12.65 3.20
N ILE A 169 -6.81 -11.60 3.53
CA ILE A 169 -6.60 -10.25 3.02
C ILE A 169 -6.42 -9.27 4.18
N PHE A 170 -5.58 -8.26 4.01
CA PHE A 170 -5.31 -7.21 5.00
C PHE A 170 -4.97 -7.77 6.40
N PHE A 171 -5.66 -7.30 7.43
CA PHE A 171 -5.49 -7.70 8.84
C PHE A 171 -6.09 -9.06 9.19
N LEU A 172 -6.79 -9.71 8.25
CA LEU A 172 -7.36 -11.05 8.41
C LEU A 172 -6.42 -12.15 7.87
N LYS A 173 -5.15 -11.84 7.67
CA LYS A 173 -4.18 -12.83 7.23
C LYS A 173 -3.93 -13.88 8.31
N ARG A 174 -3.85 -15.13 7.87
CA ARG A 174 -3.50 -16.27 8.69
C ARG A 174 -2.42 -17.12 8.03
N LEU A 175 -1.42 -17.48 8.79
CA LEU A 175 -0.46 -18.51 8.40
C LEU A 175 -0.99 -19.88 8.83
N HIS A 176 -1.16 -20.77 7.87
CA HIS A 176 -1.42 -22.18 8.10
C HIS A 176 -0.08 -22.89 8.19
N LEU A 177 0.35 -23.15 9.41
CA LEU A 177 1.57 -23.88 9.72
C LEU A 177 1.26 -25.37 9.67
N VAL A 178 1.85 -26.09 8.72
CA VAL A 178 1.69 -27.53 8.56
C VAL A 178 2.89 -28.25 9.16
N TYR A 179 2.64 -29.24 9.99
CA TYR A 179 3.66 -30.08 10.61
C TYR A 179 3.19 -31.54 10.70
N GLU A 180 4.14 -32.44 10.70
CA GLU A 180 3.92 -33.86 10.95
C GLU A 180 4.22 -34.17 12.41
N ALA A 181 3.31 -34.86 13.08
CA ALA A 181 3.48 -35.35 14.44
C ALA A 181 2.74 -36.67 14.62
N GLY A 182 3.40 -37.68 15.18
CA GLY A 182 2.81 -39.01 15.39
C GLY A 182 2.40 -39.71 14.11
N GLY A 183 3.08 -39.45 12.96
CA GLY A 183 2.76 -40.03 11.67
C GLY A 183 1.57 -39.42 10.93
N ALA A 184 1.03 -38.30 11.43
CA ALA A 184 -0.07 -37.58 10.80
C ALA A 184 0.26 -36.10 10.56
N PHE A 185 -0.22 -35.55 9.42
CA PHE A 185 -0.14 -34.14 9.14
C PHE A 185 -1.20 -33.37 9.93
N GLN A 186 -0.74 -32.32 10.58
CA GLN A 186 -1.58 -31.42 11.35
C GLN A 186 -1.37 -29.98 10.86
N THR A 187 -2.41 -29.14 11.02
CA THR A 187 -2.35 -27.73 10.62
C THR A 187 -2.73 -26.84 11.78
N LYS A 188 -1.85 -25.87 12.09
CA LYS A 188 -2.12 -24.82 13.06
C LYS A 188 -2.31 -23.48 12.35
N SER A 189 -3.46 -22.85 12.58
CA SER A 189 -3.77 -21.55 11.97
C SER A 189 -3.37 -20.42 12.92
N LEU A 190 -2.38 -19.65 12.55
CA LEU A 190 -1.86 -18.51 13.29
C LEU A 190 -2.40 -17.21 12.68
N ALA A 191 -3.02 -16.36 13.50
CA ALA A 191 -3.47 -15.03 13.07
C ALA A 191 -2.26 -14.10 12.99
N THR A 192 -1.61 -14.06 11.83
CA THR A 192 -0.40 -13.27 11.60
C THR A 192 -0.24 -12.95 10.12
N GLU A 193 0.43 -11.85 9.85
CA GLU A 193 0.86 -11.48 8.51
C GLU A 193 2.26 -12.01 8.16
N ALA A 194 3.02 -12.48 9.18
CA ALA A 194 4.32 -13.09 8.97
C ALA A 194 4.19 -14.35 8.09
N THR A 195 5.14 -14.52 7.20
CA THR A 195 5.28 -15.74 6.42
C THR A 195 5.95 -16.83 7.25
N PHE A 196 5.96 -18.06 6.72
CA PHE A 196 6.73 -19.14 7.34
C PHE A 196 8.21 -18.75 7.49
N ASP A 197 8.82 -18.18 6.44
CA ASP A 197 10.23 -17.78 6.45
C ASP A 197 10.52 -16.66 7.47
N ASP A 198 9.57 -15.75 7.70
CA ASP A 198 9.72 -14.71 8.72
C ASP A 198 9.70 -15.32 10.13
N LEU A 199 8.80 -16.28 10.36
CA LEU A 199 8.72 -17.00 11.63
C LEU A 199 9.96 -17.85 11.85
N ASP A 200 10.38 -18.63 10.87
CA ASP A 200 11.56 -19.49 11.02
C ASP A 200 12.84 -18.67 11.30
N ARG A 201 13.02 -17.54 10.62
CA ARG A 201 14.12 -16.63 10.91
C ARG A 201 14.08 -16.03 12.31
N GLY A 202 12.87 -15.69 12.78
CA GLY A 202 12.69 -15.02 14.08
C GLY A 202 12.72 -15.96 15.28
N VAL A 203 12.14 -17.15 15.16
CA VAL A 203 11.94 -18.08 16.30
C VAL A 203 12.57 -19.47 16.12
N GLY A 204 13.14 -19.78 14.95
CA GLY A 204 13.81 -21.05 14.69
C GLY A 204 12.82 -22.23 14.67
N LEU A 205 11.90 -22.25 13.74
CA LEU A 205 10.94 -23.35 13.58
C LEU A 205 11.62 -24.63 13.11
N LEU A 206 12.61 -24.49 12.21
CA LEU A 206 13.42 -25.59 11.68
C LEU A 206 14.66 -25.80 12.54
N ALA A 207 14.98 -27.06 12.78
CA ALA A 207 16.23 -27.43 13.41
C ALA A 207 17.39 -27.23 12.44
N ARG A 208 18.41 -26.49 12.87
CA ARG A 208 19.61 -26.17 12.07
C ARG A 208 20.80 -27.04 12.42
N SER A 209 20.71 -27.79 13.52
CA SER A 209 21.73 -28.75 13.97
C SER A 209 21.09 -30.08 14.37
N MET A 210 21.91 -31.13 14.46
CA MET A 210 21.49 -32.44 14.95
C MET A 210 21.04 -32.38 16.43
N GLU A 211 21.69 -31.52 17.21
CA GLU A 211 21.37 -31.30 18.62
C GLU A 211 19.99 -30.64 18.79
N GLU A 212 19.71 -29.57 18.00
CA GLU A 212 18.38 -28.94 17.98
C GLU A 212 17.32 -29.93 17.53
N ARG A 213 17.61 -30.78 16.54
CA ARG A 213 16.69 -31.82 16.08
C ARG A 213 16.36 -32.79 17.19
N ALA A 214 17.38 -33.30 17.88
CA ALA A 214 17.20 -34.20 19.01
C ALA A 214 16.41 -33.54 20.17
N ALA A 215 16.61 -32.25 20.41
CA ALA A 215 15.83 -31.49 21.38
C ALA A 215 14.35 -31.35 20.97
N HIS A 216 14.09 -31.08 19.67
CA HIS A 216 12.74 -31.00 19.12
C HIS A 216 11.98 -32.36 19.20
N GLU A 217 12.70 -33.46 19.10
CA GLU A 217 12.13 -34.81 19.21
C GLU A 217 11.73 -35.17 20.65
N ARG A 218 12.44 -34.62 21.66
CA ARG A 218 12.27 -35.00 23.07
C ARG A 218 11.16 -34.25 23.79
N SER A 219 10.86 -33.02 23.41
CA SER A 219 9.93 -32.16 24.14
C SER A 219 9.05 -31.31 23.26
N ALA A 220 7.82 -31.06 23.75
CA ALA A 220 6.97 -30.02 23.15
C ALA A 220 7.63 -28.65 23.26
N ARG A 221 7.42 -27.81 22.23
CA ARG A 221 8.00 -26.48 22.15
C ARG A 221 6.91 -25.41 22.16
N ARG A 222 6.88 -24.62 23.22
CA ARG A 222 6.08 -23.40 23.23
C ARG A 222 6.85 -22.28 22.56
N ILE A 223 6.19 -21.62 21.65
CA ILE A 223 6.76 -20.54 20.84
C ILE A 223 6.01 -19.26 21.18
N LEU A 224 6.75 -18.35 21.80
CA LEU A 224 6.30 -16.99 22.08
C LEU A 224 7.00 -16.04 21.14
N ALA A 225 6.23 -15.25 20.40
CA ALA A 225 6.81 -14.33 19.43
C ALA A 225 6.07 -13.00 19.36
N ARG A 226 6.82 -11.94 19.09
CA ARG A 226 6.31 -10.64 18.69
C ARG A 226 6.51 -10.48 17.19
N VAL A 227 5.47 -10.08 16.50
CA VAL A 227 5.49 -9.77 15.07
C VAL A 227 5.28 -8.27 14.91
N ASP A 228 6.28 -7.57 14.42
CA ASP A 228 6.20 -6.17 14.04
C ASP A 228 5.88 -6.09 12.54
N THR A 229 4.86 -5.31 12.17
CA THR A 229 4.46 -5.12 10.77
C THR A 229 5.52 -4.39 9.96
N GLY A 230 5.54 -4.63 8.65
CA GLY A 230 6.35 -3.85 7.73
C GLY A 230 5.83 -2.42 7.55
N ASP A 231 6.71 -1.51 7.12
CA ASP A 231 6.37 -0.12 6.84
C ASP A 231 5.29 -0.04 5.76
N HIS A 232 4.32 0.85 5.98
CA HIS A 232 3.32 1.23 4.98
C HIS A 232 3.67 2.63 4.48
N LEU A 233 3.79 2.77 3.18
CA LEU A 233 4.21 4.03 2.56
C LEU A 233 3.33 4.41 1.37
N PHE A 234 3.32 5.70 1.06
CA PHE A 234 2.75 6.18 -0.19
C PHE A 234 3.83 6.30 -1.26
N VAL A 235 3.48 5.86 -2.47
CA VAL A 235 4.29 6.01 -3.68
C VAL A 235 3.65 7.07 -4.56
N ASN A 236 4.44 8.08 -4.89
CA ASN A 236 4.07 9.13 -5.84
C ASN A 236 4.28 8.63 -7.28
N LYS A 237 3.18 8.31 -7.96
CA LYS A 237 3.21 7.83 -9.35
C LYS A 237 3.42 8.95 -10.35
N VAL A 238 3.10 10.19 -9.95
CA VAL A 238 3.19 11.37 -10.84
C VAL A 238 4.63 11.87 -10.96
N ALA A 239 5.47 11.61 -9.94
CA ALA A 239 6.83 12.12 -9.89
C ALA A 239 7.62 11.86 -11.20
N TYR A 240 7.54 10.62 -11.69
CA TYR A 240 8.33 10.20 -12.87
C TYR A 240 7.61 10.43 -14.21
N HIS A 241 6.45 11.07 -14.21
CA HIS A 241 5.88 11.63 -15.43
C HIS A 241 6.54 12.97 -15.83
N PHE A 242 7.07 13.71 -14.84
CA PHE A 242 7.68 15.02 -15.04
C PHE A 242 9.19 15.04 -14.83
N SER A 243 9.75 13.99 -14.21
CA SER A 243 11.18 13.85 -13.97
C SER A 243 11.62 12.42 -14.26
N ARG A 244 12.93 12.19 -14.30
CA ARG A 244 13.51 10.84 -14.37
C ARG A 244 13.94 10.41 -12.97
N PRO A 245 13.95 9.09 -12.66
CA PRO A 245 14.57 8.60 -11.44
C PRO A 245 16.00 9.10 -11.31
N GLN A 246 16.34 9.58 -10.13
CA GLN A 246 17.68 10.10 -9.81
C GLN A 246 18.39 9.13 -8.87
N ARG A 247 19.73 9.19 -8.85
CA ARG A 247 20.52 8.46 -7.87
C ARG A 247 20.16 8.93 -6.46
N GLY A 248 19.99 7.97 -5.55
CA GLY A 248 19.49 8.22 -4.20
C GLY A 248 17.99 7.96 -4.04
N ASP A 249 17.17 8.08 -5.11
CA ASP A 249 15.73 7.85 -5.02
C ASP A 249 15.38 6.43 -4.55
N SER A 250 14.51 6.31 -3.56
CA SER A 250 13.82 5.06 -3.28
C SER A 250 12.64 4.92 -4.24
N PHE A 251 12.73 4.01 -5.21
CA PHE A 251 11.74 3.88 -6.28
C PHE A 251 11.09 2.51 -6.34
N VAL A 252 9.83 2.51 -6.75
CA VAL A 252 9.03 1.29 -6.94
C VAL A 252 8.97 0.98 -8.42
N PHE A 253 9.16 -0.30 -8.75
CA PHE A 253 9.10 -0.80 -10.12
C PHE A 253 8.44 -2.17 -10.17
N ARG A 254 7.96 -2.55 -11.36
CA ARG A 254 7.43 -3.88 -11.66
C ARG A 254 8.57 -4.83 -12.04
N THR A 255 8.42 -6.09 -11.68
CA THR A 255 9.40 -7.13 -12.05
C THR A 255 9.12 -7.78 -13.42
N THR A 256 8.22 -7.21 -14.22
CA THR A 256 7.90 -7.69 -15.57
C THR A 256 9.17 -7.77 -16.40
N GLY A 257 9.45 -8.93 -17.01
CA GLY A 257 10.64 -9.16 -17.81
C GLY A 257 11.96 -9.37 -17.04
N LEU A 258 11.97 -9.14 -15.72
CA LEU A 258 13.15 -9.34 -14.88
C LEU A 258 13.20 -10.77 -14.35
N LYS A 259 14.36 -11.42 -14.45
CA LYS A 259 14.58 -12.79 -13.93
C LYS A 259 14.80 -12.76 -12.40
N THR A 260 13.74 -12.55 -11.65
CA THR A 260 13.77 -12.58 -10.18
C THR A 260 13.64 -14.02 -9.66
N SER A 261 13.92 -14.25 -8.38
CA SER A 261 13.71 -15.58 -7.77
C SER A 261 12.23 -16.01 -7.78
N TYR A 262 11.31 -15.06 -7.79
CA TYR A 262 9.87 -15.32 -7.83
C TYR A 262 9.41 -15.94 -9.17
N ASN A 263 10.01 -15.49 -10.28
CA ASN A 263 9.63 -15.96 -11.62
C ASN A 263 10.69 -16.89 -12.23
N LEU A 264 11.59 -17.46 -11.40
CA LEU A 264 12.55 -18.44 -11.86
C LEU A 264 11.81 -19.69 -12.37
N GLY A 265 12.05 -20.03 -13.63
CA GLY A 265 11.35 -21.15 -14.29
C GLY A 265 9.93 -20.87 -14.77
N ARG A 266 9.44 -19.63 -14.70
CA ARG A 266 8.18 -19.15 -15.26
C ARG A 266 8.45 -18.13 -16.36
N ASP A 267 7.44 -17.85 -17.21
CA ASP A 267 7.53 -16.70 -18.11
C ASP A 267 7.68 -15.43 -17.25
N PRO A 268 8.75 -14.61 -17.42
CA PRO A 268 8.94 -13.37 -16.66
C PRO A 268 7.78 -12.37 -16.76
N ARG A 269 6.88 -12.54 -17.75
CA ARG A 269 5.66 -11.75 -17.91
C ARG A 269 4.51 -12.24 -17.04
N ASP A 270 4.57 -13.50 -16.59
CA ASP A 270 3.59 -14.10 -15.72
C ASP A 270 3.89 -13.75 -14.26
N GLY A 271 2.98 -13.05 -13.59
CA GLY A 271 3.06 -12.77 -12.16
C GLY A 271 4.03 -11.66 -11.76
N SER A 272 3.95 -10.52 -12.45
CA SER A 272 4.70 -9.31 -12.05
C SER A 272 4.42 -8.90 -10.61
N GLN A 273 5.49 -8.66 -9.86
CA GLN A 273 5.45 -8.10 -8.50
C GLN A 273 5.96 -6.66 -8.50
N TYR A 274 5.65 -5.94 -7.41
CA TYR A 274 6.22 -4.63 -7.14
C TYR A 274 7.41 -4.77 -6.19
N TYR A 275 8.56 -4.26 -6.61
CA TYR A 275 9.75 -4.17 -5.78
C TYR A 275 10.04 -2.70 -5.47
N ILE A 276 10.61 -2.48 -4.29
CA ILE A 276 11.16 -1.19 -3.89
C ILE A 276 12.65 -1.36 -3.64
N LYS A 277 13.45 -0.50 -4.24
CA LYS A 277 14.89 -0.45 -4.10
C LYS A 277 15.38 1.00 -4.18
N ARG A 278 16.63 1.23 -3.87
CA ARG A 278 17.30 2.51 -4.15
C ARG A 278 17.79 2.52 -5.59
N CYS A 279 17.49 3.59 -6.30
CA CYS A 279 18.12 3.90 -7.58
C CYS A 279 19.55 4.33 -7.31
N VAL A 280 20.52 3.48 -7.63
CA VAL A 280 21.94 3.78 -7.39
C VAL A 280 22.71 4.05 -8.67
N GLY A 281 22.10 3.82 -9.83
CA GLY A 281 22.66 4.14 -11.13
C GLY A 281 21.60 4.56 -12.11
N THR A 282 21.96 5.50 -12.98
CA THR A 282 21.13 6.10 -14.02
C THR A 282 21.68 5.81 -15.41
N PRO A 283 20.92 6.01 -16.50
CA PRO A 283 21.40 5.75 -17.85
C PRO A 283 22.80 6.31 -18.13
N GLY A 284 23.66 5.49 -18.70
CA GLY A 284 25.03 5.84 -19.04
C GLY A 284 26.06 5.66 -17.94
N ASP A 285 25.64 5.33 -16.70
CA ASP A 285 26.58 5.07 -15.61
C ASP A 285 27.30 3.72 -15.80
N VAL A 286 28.53 3.68 -15.35
CA VAL A 286 29.30 2.44 -15.21
C VAL A 286 29.38 2.09 -13.72
N MET A 287 28.69 1.02 -13.35
CA MET A 287 28.56 0.56 -11.97
C MET A 287 29.66 -0.42 -11.59
N ARG A 288 30.17 -0.33 -10.35
CA ARG A 288 31.11 -1.28 -9.75
C ARG A 288 30.87 -1.32 -8.23
N VAL A 289 31.03 -2.50 -7.65
CA VAL A 289 30.98 -2.67 -6.19
C VAL A 289 32.37 -3.10 -5.71
N ASP A 290 32.99 -2.23 -4.92
CA ASP A 290 34.26 -2.50 -4.22
C ASP A 290 33.96 -2.45 -2.71
N PRO A 291 33.61 -3.61 -2.12
CA PRO A 291 33.07 -3.63 -0.75
C PRO A 291 33.94 -2.90 0.28
N PRO A 292 33.33 -2.08 1.16
CA PRO A 292 31.90 -1.84 1.33
C PRO A 292 31.32 -0.75 0.41
N ARG A 293 32.06 -0.22 -0.55
CA ARG A 293 31.76 0.96 -1.35
C ARG A 293 31.07 0.63 -2.65
N LEU A 294 30.28 1.60 -3.14
CA LEU A 294 29.72 1.62 -4.50
C LEU A 294 30.48 2.66 -5.32
N LEU A 295 30.95 2.28 -6.49
CA LEU A 295 31.66 3.14 -7.42
C LEU A 295 30.82 3.37 -8.68
N ILE A 296 30.80 4.61 -9.15
CA ILE A 296 30.11 5.05 -10.37
C ILE A 296 31.13 5.78 -11.24
N GLY A 297 31.37 5.27 -12.45
CA GLY A 297 32.43 5.80 -13.30
C GLY A 297 33.82 5.76 -12.65
N GLY A 298 34.08 4.78 -11.79
CA GLY A 298 35.32 4.63 -11.04
C GLY A 298 35.46 5.53 -9.80
N GLN A 299 34.48 6.39 -9.52
CA GLN A 299 34.46 7.26 -8.33
C GLN A 299 33.46 6.75 -7.30
N GLU A 300 33.78 6.92 -6.01
CA GLU A 300 32.85 6.59 -4.92
C GLU A 300 31.55 7.40 -5.05
N ALA A 301 30.41 6.72 -4.84
CA ALA A 301 29.09 7.35 -4.86
C ALA A 301 29.03 8.52 -3.85
N LYS A 302 28.55 9.68 -4.32
CA LYS A 302 28.57 10.94 -3.54
C LYS A 302 27.23 11.24 -2.87
N GLU A 303 26.14 10.63 -3.34
CA GLU A 303 24.80 10.84 -2.85
C GLU A 303 24.67 10.39 -1.38
N PRO A 304 24.10 11.24 -0.51
CA PRO A 304 24.05 10.99 0.94
C PRO A 304 23.40 9.66 1.30
N GLU A 305 22.35 9.26 0.57
CA GLU A 305 21.60 8.03 0.80
C GLU A 305 22.45 6.79 0.52
N MET A 306 23.25 6.84 -0.55
CA MET A 306 24.16 5.74 -0.90
C MET A 306 25.36 5.69 0.05
N ARG A 307 25.93 6.84 0.43
CA ARG A 307 26.99 6.92 1.42
C ARG A 307 26.57 6.40 2.78
N ARG A 308 25.31 6.59 3.16
CA ARG A 308 24.75 6.04 4.40
C ARG A 308 24.87 4.52 4.45
N VAL A 309 24.71 3.82 3.31
CA VAL A 309 24.78 2.35 3.25
C VAL A 309 26.16 1.82 3.67
N PHE A 310 27.25 2.54 3.37
CA PHE A 310 28.60 2.15 3.78
C PHE A 310 29.21 3.03 4.88
N SER A 311 28.36 3.73 5.64
CA SER A 311 28.80 4.62 6.71
C SER A 311 29.22 3.92 8.01
N GLY A 312 28.94 2.61 8.15
CA GLY A 312 29.15 1.87 9.40
C GLY A 312 28.13 2.20 10.50
N GLN A 313 27.08 2.99 10.19
CA GLN A 313 25.98 3.24 11.14
C GLN A 313 25.22 1.93 11.43
N PRO A 314 24.57 1.79 12.60
CA PRO A 314 23.84 0.58 12.96
C PRO A 314 22.81 0.17 11.89
N GLY A 315 22.94 -1.07 11.42
CA GLY A 315 22.08 -1.66 10.39
C GLY A 315 22.56 -1.44 8.94
N TYR A 316 23.56 -0.59 8.70
CA TYR A 316 24.17 -0.35 7.40
C TYR A 316 25.52 -1.06 7.31
N ASN A 317 25.57 -2.14 6.52
CA ASN A 317 26.73 -3.05 6.45
C ASN A 317 27.57 -2.88 5.16
N GLY A 318 27.29 -1.83 4.39
CA GLY A 318 27.95 -1.58 3.12
C GLY A 318 27.37 -2.39 1.94
N TYR A 319 27.87 -2.06 0.76
CA TYR A 319 27.57 -2.82 -0.45
C TYR A 319 28.40 -4.08 -0.54
N SER A 320 27.86 -5.13 -1.15
CA SER A 320 28.49 -6.45 -1.24
C SER A 320 28.41 -7.04 -2.64
N ASN A 321 29.39 -7.85 -3.02
CA ASN A 321 29.41 -8.63 -4.25
C ASN A 321 28.73 -10.01 -4.10
N ARG A 322 28.32 -10.37 -2.88
CA ARG A 322 27.66 -11.65 -2.58
C ARG A 322 26.55 -11.46 -1.54
N PRO A 323 25.53 -12.32 -1.52
CA PRO A 323 24.56 -12.36 -0.44
C PRO A 323 25.20 -12.87 0.86
N ALA A 324 24.50 -12.71 1.99
CA ALA A 324 24.96 -13.23 3.30
C ALA A 324 25.23 -14.73 3.25
N ASN A 325 24.39 -15.47 2.53
CA ASN A 325 24.55 -16.91 2.30
C ASN A 325 24.36 -17.19 0.81
N GLY A 326 25.42 -17.67 0.16
CA GLY A 326 25.35 -18.04 -1.25
C GLY A 326 26.55 -17.62 -2.09
N PRO A 327 26.54 -17.98 -3.37
CA PRO A 327 27.59 -17.62 -4.30
C PRO A 327 27.57 -16.10 -4.61
N PRO A 328 28.63 -15.57 -5.23
CA PRO A 328 28.65 -14.21 -5.75
C PRO A 328 27.44 -13.92 -6.65
N PHE A 329 27.03 -12.65 -6.70
CA PHE A 329 25.96 -12.23 -7.58
C PHE A 329 26.34 -12.42 -9.06
N ARG A 330 25.34 -12.53 -9.91
CA ARG A 330 25.53 -12.69 -11.37
C ARG A 330 26.22 -11.48 -12.01
N PHE A 331 25.87 -10.28 -11.55
CA PHE A 331 26.45 -9.01 -11.98
C PHE A 331 27.11 -8.35 -10.79
N LEU A 332 28.26 -7.73 -10.99
CA LEU A 332 29.07 -7.12 -9.94
C LEU A 332 29.40 -8.13 -8.81
N GLY A 333 29.64 -9.38 -9.17
CA GLY A 333 29.94 -10.48 -8.25
C GLY A 333 31.34 -10.45 -7.70
N THR A 334 32.24 -9.71 -8.34
CA THR A 334 33.62 -9.46 -7.88
C THR A 334 33.94 -7.97 -7.88
N PRO A 335 34.95 -7.50 -7.14
CA PRO A 335 35.36 -6.10 -7.15
C PRO A 335 35.82 -5.57 -8.51
N GLU A 336 36.21 -6.45 -9.44
CA GLU A 336 36.67 -6.09 -10.77
C GLU A 336 35.52 -5.93 -11.77
N ASP A 337 34.35 -6.53 -11.46
CA ASP A 337 33.20 -6.51 -12.36
C ASP A 337 32.66 -5.12 -12.51
N THR A 338 32.33 -4.75 -13.75
CA THR A 338 31.65 -3.51 -14.09
C THR A 338 30.38 -3.77 -14.88
N TYR A 339 29.42 -2.86 -14.79
CA TYR A 339 28.20 -2.90 -15.58
C TYR A 339 27.88 -1.53 -16.13
N ALA A 340 27.88 -1.39 -17.46
CA ALA A 340 27.50 -0.16 -18.15
C ALA A 340 25.96 -0.14 -18.35
N LEU A 341 25.32 0.89 -17.85
CA LEU A 341 23.87 1.04 -17.94
C LEU A 341 23.45 1.50 -19.34
N PRO A 342 22.46 0.84 -19.97
CA PRO A 342 21.88 1.27 -21.23
C PRO A 342 21.10 2.59 -21.09
N PRO A 343 20.73 3.25 -22.24
CA PRO A 343 20.07 4.56 -22.22
C PRO A 343 18.72 4.62 -21.50
N ASP A 344 18.06 3.49 -21.26
CA ASP A 344 16.79 3.36 -20.55
C ASP A 344 16.89 2.59 -19.23
N GLY A 345 18.11 2.21 -18.83
CA GLY A 345 18.38 1.32 -17.70
C GLY A 345 18.70 2.04 -16.41
N TYR A 346 18.11 1.57 -15.31
CA TYR A 346 18.37 2.02 -13.95
C TYR A 346 18.94 0.88 -13.11
N TRP A 347 19.92 1.19 -12.26
CA TRP A 347 20.48 0.18 -11.35
C TRP A 347 19.83 0.30 -9.98
N ALA A 348 19.13 -0.75 -9.59
CA ALA A 348 18.38 -0.85 -8.34
C ALA A 348 19.14 -1.71 -7.33
N MET A 349 19.44 -1.18 -6.14
CA MET A 349 20.02 -1.95 -5.05
C MET A 349 19.26 -1.76 -3.75
N GLY A 350 19.26 -2.80 -2.91
CA GLY A 350 18.72 -2.68 -1.56
C GLY A 350 19.73 -2.09 -0.59
N ASP A 351 19.28 -1.29 0.36
CA ASP A 351 20.13 -0.73 1.42
C ASP A 351 20.66 -1.84 2.36
N ASN A 352 19.93 -2.96 2.49
CA ASN A 352 20.41 -4.20 3.10
C ASN A 352 21.09 -5.08 2.04
N SER A 353 22.24 -4.66 1.61
CA SER A 353 22.93 -5.21 0.44
C SER A 353 23.15 -6.73 0.49
N PHE A 354 23.47 -7.28 1.66
CA PHE A 354 23.67 -8.72 1.88
C PHE A 354 22.38 -9.55 1.80
N ASN A 355 21.21 -8.93 2.04
CA ASN A 355 19.90 -9.60 2.06
C ASN A 355 18.94 -8.99 1.04
N SER A 356 19.47 -8.54 -0.10
CA SER A 356 18.69 -7.95 -1.16
C SER A 356 18.78 -8.74 -2.45
N GLN A 357 17.62 -9.07 -3.00
CA GLN A 357 17.50 -9.44 -4.41
C GLN A 357 17.31 -8.17 -5.21
N ASP A 358 18.26 -7.85 -6.11
CA ASP A 358 18.29 -6.60 -6.82
C ASP A 358 19.05 -6.71 -8.16
N SER A 359 19.40 -5.59 -8.77
CA SER A 359 20.04 -5.54 -10.09
C SER A 359 21.29 -6.39 -10.22
N ARG A 360 21.95 -6.72 -9.12
CA ARG A 360 23.10 -7.65 -9.14
C ARG A 360 22.70 -9.08 -9.55
N GLN A 361 21.41 -9.42 -9.48
CA GLN A 361 20.92 -10.73 -9.93
C GLN A 361 20.30 -10.69 -11.34
N TRP A 362 19.51 -9.66 -11.66
CA TRP A 362 18.74 -9.61 -12.92
C TRP A 362 19.19 -8.55 -13.91
N GLY A 363 20.13 -7.67 -13.56
CA GLY A 363 20.58 -6.57 -14.40
C GLY A 363 19.80 -5.27 -14.14
N HIS A 364 19.78 -4.38 -15.10
CA HIS A 364 19.11 -3.10 -14.99
C HIS A 364 17.57 -3.21 -14.98
N VAL A 365 16.91 -2.21 -14.44
CA VAL A 365 15.47 -2.02 -14.47
C VAL A 365 15.14 -1.05 -15.61
N PRO A 366 14.36 -1.45 -16.63
CA PRO A 366 13.92 -0.55 -17.69
C PRO A 366 13.00 0.56 -17.14
N LEU A 367 13.05 1.73 -17.77
CA LEU A 367 12.20 2.87 -17.37
C LEU A 367 10.69 2.51 -17.40
N GLU A 368 10.25 1.72 -18.36
CA GLU A 368 8.85 1.28 -18.49
C GLU A 368 8.35 0.48 -17.28
N ASN A 369 9.26 -0.15 -16.54
CA ASN A 369 8.92 -0.88 -15.32
C ASN A 369 8.77 0.03 -14.11
N VAL A 370 9.28 1.27 -14.17
CA VAL A 370 9.24 2.20 -13.04
C VAL A 370 7.82 2.70 -12.80
N VAL A 371 7.38 2.64 -11.55
CA VAL A 371 6.00 2.99 -11.14
C VAL A 371 5.94 4.35 -10.47
N GLY A 372 6.89 4.66 -9.59
CA GLY A 372 6.88 5.90 -8.85
C GLY A 372 7.94 5.97 -7.75
N LYS A 373 8.06 7.15 -7.15
CA LYS A 373 8.97 7.44 -6.04
C LYS A 373 8.29 7.16 -4.71
N ALA A 374 8.94 6.46 -3.81
CA ALA A 374 8.49 6.33 -2.43
C ALA A 374 8.54 7.72 -1.76
N LEU A 375 7.44 8.10 -1.11
CA LEU A 375 7.27 9.47 -0.64
C LEU A 375 7.34 9.57 0.88
N ILE A 376 6.47 8.87 1.59
CA ILE A 376 6.30 8.99 3.03
C ILE A 376 5.84 7.68 3.65
N ILE A 377 6.42 7.32 4.81
CA ILE A 377 5.92 6.24 5.65
C ILE A 377 4.77 6.79 6.50
N TYR A 378 3.58 6.20 6.40
CA TYR A 378 2.41 6.65 7.16
C TYR A 378 2.03 5.69 8.29
N TYR A 379 2.58 4.48 8.32
CA TYR A 379 2.34 3.49 9.37
C TYR A 379 3.50 2.48 9.43
N PRO A 380 3.89 1.97 10.60
CA PRO A 380 3.31 2.20 11.94
C PRO A 380 3.65 3.59 12.51
N PHE A 381 2.79 4.11 13.43
CA PHE A 381 2.93 5.49 13.94
C PHE A 381 4.08 5.70 14.91
N ASN A 382 4.66 4.62 15.46
CA ASN A 382 5.87 4.69 16.28
C ASN A 382 7.14 4.90 15.44
N ARG A 383 7.06 4.76 14.13
CA ARG A 383 8.06 5.22 13.17
C ARG A 383 7.79 6.69 12.87
N LYS A 384 8.85 7.50 12.83
CA LYS A 384 8.70 8.92 12.50
C LYS A 384 8.09 9.04 11.10
N PHE A 385 7.12 9.94 10.94
CA PHE A 385 6.62 10.40 9.64
C PHE A 385 7.80 11.04 8.89
N TRP A 386 8.49 10.30 8.06
CA TRP A 386 9.61 10.81 7.28
C TRP A 386 9.29 10.77 5.80
N LEU A 387 9.57 11.87 5.14
CA LEU A 387 9.88 11.85 3.73
C LEU A 387 11.01 10.82 3.54
N ILE A 388 10.83 9.89 2.63
CA ILE A 388 11.82 8.86 2.31
C ILE A 388 12.83 9.53 1.39
N GLU A 389 13.96 9.87 1.97
CA GLU A 389 15.14 10.37 1.27
C GLU A 389 15.97 9.22 0.73
#